data_7669d6ad858437ea8639fa120670a75c
#
_entry.id   7669d6ad858437ea8639fa120670a75c
#
_cell.length_a   1.000
_cell.length_b   1.000
_cell.length_c   1.000
_cell.angle_alpha   90.00
_cell.angle_beta   90.00
_cell.angle_gamma   90.00
#
_symmetry.space_group_name_H-M   'P 1'
#
loop_
_entity.id
_entity.type
_entity.pdbx_description
1 polymer ?
#
loop_
_entity_poly.entity_id
_entity_poly.type
_entity_poly.pdbx_seq_one_letter_code
_entity_poly.pdbx_strand_id
1 'polypeptide(L)'
;MHQNIEAIDYKEETEDIIRKFERKEDFVYYTSGSTGKPKKIVHSYELMKMVAEENCRYNNYDKYDYIVNMSLPSASIGYPVLSVLPALISGCKLKVRAFNPYDYLDEIKEATHAFILPAVYRVLKKTTKWITFNFTGMTISCGADIVPEGIKDDVLSKGAIKFHHLYGSTEVPPAISDSEDENQIGQNLSPLIEHYVEEKELFVKWNIQNQFWQSGDIVNDNLKVVGRKKNILALNCSRIQPETIEKYILDNTNVNRCMLTVKKDKVWLYYDGDEDQKTIPPLVNEWYKDSPVYIKRVEKIKVNKMNKIIRAATY
;
A
#
# COMPACT_ATOMS: atom_id res chain seq x y z
N MET A 1 -12.31 13.35 -22.36
CA MET A 1 -11.11 12.74 -21.75
C MET A 1 -9.87 13.39 -22.36
N HIS A 2 -8.86 13.71 -21.59
CA HIS A 2 -7.61 14.27 -22.14
C HIS A 2 -6.94 13.26 -23.07
N GLN A 3 -6.29 13.71 -24.14
CA GLN A 3 -5.70 12.83 -25.15
C GLN A 3 -4.58 11.92 -24.61
N ASN A 4 -3.95 12.32 -23.50
CA ASN A 4 -2.88 11.58 -22.84
C ASN A 4 -3.36 10.57 -21.78
N ILE A 5 -4.67 10.53 -21.47
CA ILE A 5 -5.23 9.65 -20.44
C ILE A 5 -6.16 8.61 -21.08
N GLU A 6 -5.77 7.34 -20.99
CA GLU A 6 -6.53 6.19 -21.47
C GLU A 6 -7.04 5.37 -20.27
N ALA A 7 -8.30 5.53 -19.91
CA ALA A 7 -8.96 4.70 -18.90
C ALA A 7 -9.76 3.60 -19.60
N ILE A 8 -9.22 2.38 -19.63
CA ILE A 8 -9.90 1.19 -20.16
C ILE A 8 -10.91 0.72 -19.11
N ASP A 9 -10.47 0.60 -17.86
CA ASP A 9 -11.31 0.37 -16.70
C ASP A 9 -11.39 1.66 -15.85
N TYR A 10 -12.37 1.78 -14.95
CA TYR A 10 -12.58 2.94 -14.06
C TYR A 10 -12.76 4.29 -14.81
N LYS A 11 -13.40 4.22 -15.96
CA LYS A 11 -13.58 5.40 -16.83
C LYS A 11 -14.38 6.50 -16.15
N GLU A 12 -15.50 6.16 -15.53
CA GLU A 12 -16.37 7.11 -14.85
C GLU A 12 -15.66 7.80 -13.66
N GLU A 13 -14.92 7.02 -12.86
CA GLU A 13 -14.15 7.55 -11.73
C GLU A 13 -13.02 8.46 -12.21
N THR A 14 -12.35 8.09 -13.30
CA THR A 14 -11.28 8.92 -13.91
C THR A 14 -11.84 10.26 -14.41
N GLU A 15 -12.95 10.22 -15.14
CA GLU A 15 -13.63 11.41 -15.65
C GLU A 15 -14.16 12.30 -14.52
N ASP A 16 -14.66 11.71 -13.43
CA ASP A 16 -15.10 12.47 -12.24
C ASP A 16 -13.93 13.19 -11.56
N ILE A 17 -12.77 12.53 -11.41
CA ILE A 17 -11.55 13.12 -10.86
C ILE A 17 -11.10 14.32 -11.72
N ILE A 18 -11.00 14.14 -13.02
CA ILE A 18 -10.60 15.20 -13.95
C ILE A 18 -11.56 16.37 -13.85
N ARG A 19 -12.87 16.12 -13.93
CA ARG A 19 -13.89 17.17 -13.83
C ARG A 19 -13.80 17.97 -12.54
N LYS A 20 -13.65 17.29 -11.38
CA LYS A 20 -13.49 17.94 -10.08
C LYS A 20 -12.25 18.81 -10.05
N PHE A 21 -11.14 18.32 -10.58
CA PHE A 21 -9.90 19.07 -10.62
C PHE A 21 -10.01 20.33 -11.49
N GLU A 22 -10.60 20.22 -12.70
CA GLU A 22 -10.82 21.36 -13.59
C GLU A 22 -11.77 22.42 -13.01
N ARG A 23 -12.77 21.98 -12.23
CA ARG A 23 -13.73 22.87 -11.57
C ARG A 23 -13.28 23.38 -10.20
N LYS A 24 -12.10 22.94 -9.73
CA LYS A 24 -11.56 23.25 -8.40
C LYS A 24 -12.51 22.83 -7.27
N GLU A 25 -13.15 21.68 -7.44
CA GLU A 25 -14.07 21.10 -6.45
C GLU A 25 -13.30 20.25 -5.43
N ASP A 26 -13.86 20.13 -4.23
CA ASP A 26 -13.34 19.24 -3.17
C ASP A 26 -13.55 17.77 -3.52
N PHE A 27 -12.66 16.93 -3.01
CA PHE A 27 -12.68 15.49 -3.18
C PHE A 27 -13.20 14.78 -1.93
N VAL A 28 -14.15 13.89 -2.10
CA VAL A 28 -14.80 13.17 -0.99
C VAL A 28 -14.45 11.69 -1.03
N TYR A 29 -13.93 11.18 0.09
CA TYR A 29 -13.62 9.77 0.28
C TYR A 29 -14.35 9.22 1.50
N TYR A 30 -14.50 7.90 1.55
CA TYR A 30 -15.08 7.19 2.68
C TYR A 30 -14.12 6.12 3.17
N THR A 31 -13.79 6.14 4.46
CA THR A 31 -12.97 5.10 5.08
C THR A 31 -13.86 4.12 5.82
N SER A 32 -13.45 2.85 5.90
CA SER A 32 -14.08 1.88 6.80
C SER A 32 -13.76 2.29 8.25
N GLY A 33 -14.65 3.06 8.87
CA GLY A 33 -14.51 3.46 10.26
C GLY A 33 -14.33 2.24 11.18
N SER A 34 -13.50 2.36 12.23
CA SER A 34 -13.33 1.32 13.28
C SER A 34 -14.65 0.93 13.96
N THR A 35 -15.67 1.78 13.90
CA THR A 35 -17.02 1.59 14.44
C THR A 35 -17.99 0.92 13.46
N GLY A 36 -17.51 0.51 12.26
CA GLY A 36 -18.34 -0.10 11.21
C GLY A 36 -19.12 0.91 10.33
N LYS A 37 -19.19 2.18 10.73
CA LYS A 37 -19.78 3.23 9.87
C LYS A 37 -18.68 3.92 9.05
N PRO A 38 -18.88 4.12 7.74
CA PRO A 38 -17.92 4.84 6.92
C PRO A 38 -17.73 6.28 7.43
N LYS A 39 -16.47 6.68 7.62
CA LYS A 39 -16.12 8.06 7.95
C LYS A 39 -15.90 8.83 6.64
N LYS A 40 -16.61 9.95 6.49
CA LYS A 40 -16.44 10.88 5.37
C LYS A 40 -15.17 11.71 5.59
N ILE A 41 -14.28 11.69 4.61
CA ILE A 41 -13.08 12.54 4.54
C ILE A 41 -13.24 13.46 3.33
N VAL A 42 -13.00 14.75 3.56
CA VAL A 42 -13.06 15.77 2.50
C VAL A 42 -11.67 16.38 2.37
N HIS A 43 -11.15 16.39 1.16
CA HIS A 43 -9.90 17.05 0.82
C HIS A 43 -10.18 18.23 -0.11
N SER A 44 -9.62 19.39 0.23
CA SER A 44 -9.74 20.55 -0.64
C SER A 44 -9.00 20.34 -1.97
N TYR A 45 -9.45 21.07 -2.98
CA TYR A 45 -8.76 21.10 -4.27
C TYR A 45 -7.28 21.46 -4.11
N GLU A 46 -6.97 22.45 -3.26
CA GLU A 46 -5.60 22.93 -3.01
C GLU A 46 -4.70 21.83 -2.46
N LEU A 47 -5.19 21.04 -1.50
CA LEU A 47 -4.45 19.90 -0.97
C LEU A 47 -4.21 18.84 -2.06
N MET A 48 -5.24 18.46 -2.79
CA MET A 48 -5.12 17.44 -3.84
C MET A 48 -4.17 17.86 -4.96
N LYS A 49 -4.20 19.13 -5.33
CA LYS A 49 -3.29 19.74 -6.30
C LYS A 49 -1.86 19.70 -5.79
N MET A 50 -1.61 20.20 -4.57
CA MET A 50 -0.28 20.24 -3.95
C MET A 50 0.34 18.84 -3.86
N VAL A 51 -0.44 17.85 -3.43
CA VAL A 51 0.04 16.46 -3.33
C VAL A 51 0.39 15.89 -4.71
N ALA A 52 -0.43 16.15 -5.72
CA ALA A 52 -0.16 15.68 -7.07
C ALA A 52 1.07 16.38 -7.69
N GLU A 53 1.22 17.69 -7.49
CA GLU A 53 2.40 18.45 -7.92
C GLU A 53 3.68 17.92 -7.25
N GLU A 54 3.62 17.61 -5.96
CA GLU A 54 4.75 17.05 -5.23
C GLU A 54 5.13 15.66 -5.75
N ASN A 55 4.15 14.81 -6.06
CA ASN A 55 4.40 13.51 -6.69
C ASN A 55 4.99 13.68 -8.11
N CYS A 56 4.57 14.68 -8.88
CA CYS A 56 5.21 15.02 -10.16
C CYS A 56 6.67 15.40 -9.97
N ARG A 57 6.96 16.26 -8.99
CA ARG A 57 8.32 16.74 -8.68
C ARG A 57 9.25 15.58 -8.30
N TYR A 58 8.83 14.67 -7.42
CA TYR A 58 9.64 13.54 -6.98
C TYR A 58 9.93 12.55 -8.08
N ASN A 59 8.95 12.26 -8.92
CA ASN A 59 9.12 11.37 -10.07
C ASN A 59 9.75 12.06 -11.27
N ASN A 60 9.85 13.42 -11.23
CA ASN A 60 10.30 14.23 -12.36
C ASN A 60 9.51 13.95 -13.64
N TYR A 61 8.17 13.80 -13.51
CA TYR A 61 7.32 13.49 -14.66
C TYR A 61 7.33 14.57 -15.72
N ASP A 62 7.46 14.15 -16.97
CA ASP A 62 7.29 15.00 -18.14
C ASP A 62 6.35 14.36 -19.18
N LYS A 63 6.11 15.06 -20.28
CA LYS A 63 5.19 14.61 -21.35
C LYS A 63 5.63 13.33 -22.08
N TYR A 64 6.86 12.87 -21.91
CA TYR A 64 7.38 11.65 -22.52
C TYR A 64 7.23 10.43 -21.63
N ASP A 65 6.92 10.65 -20.35
CA ASP A 65 6.67 9.56 -19.43
C ASP A 65 5.36 8.82 -19.71
N TYR A 66 5.34 7.58 -19.29
CA TYR A 66 4.18 6.71 -19.43
C TYR A 66 3.91 5.99 -18.12
N ILE A 67 2.84 6.40 -17.44
CA ILE A 67 2.34 5.77 -16.23
C ILE A 67 1.35 4.66 -16.60
N VAL A 68 1.56 3.45 -16.09
CA VAL A 68 0.55 2.38 -16.14
C VAL A 68 0.07 2.08 -14.72
N ASN A 69 -1.22 2.31 -14.50
CA ASN A 69 -1.87 2.01 -13.23
C ASN A 69 -2.84 0.84 -13.37
N MET A 70 -2.46 -0.30 -12.80
CA MET A 70 -3.28 -1.51 -12.65
C MET A 70 -3.37 -1.98 -11.19
N SER A 71 -2.73 -1.28 -10.27
CA SER A 71 -2.61 -1.71 -8.87
C SER A 71 -3.39 -0.83 -7.90
N LEU A 72 -3.46 0.48 -8.16
CA LEU A 72 -4.17 1.42 -7.29
C LEU A 72 -5.68 1.31 -7.54
N PRO A 73 -6.48 0.91 -6.54
CA PRO A 73 -7.93 0.84 -6.70
C PRO A 73 -8.52 2.23 -6.92
N SER A 74 -9.53 2.35 -7.81
CA SER A 74 -10.18 3.64 -8.12
C SER A 74 -10.81 4.34 -6.90
N ALA A 75 -11.24 3.57 -5.90
CA ALA A 75 -11.78 4.09 -4.65
C ALA A 75 -10.71 4.58 -3.65
N SER A 76 -9.40 4.42 -3.95
CA SER A 76 -8.32 4.85 -3.07
C SER A 76 -7.94 6.29 -3.33
N ILE A 77 -7.48 7.00 -2.28
CA ILE A 77 -6.90 8.34 -2.42
C ILE A 77 -5.60 8.33 -3.26
N GLY A 78 -4.89 7.21 -3.29
CA GLY A 78 -3.69 7.04 -4.13
C GLY A 78 -4.01 7.10 -5.62
N TYR A 79 -5.19 6.66 -6.03
CA TYR A 79 -5.57 6.64 -7.43
C TYR A 79 -5.50 8.02 -8.10
N PRO A 80 -6.16 9.09 -7.58
CA PRO A 80 -6.01 10.42 -8.16
C PRO A 80 -4.61 11.01 -7.98
N VAL A 81 -4.04 10.99 -6.76
CA VAL A 81 -2.83 11.79 -6.47
C VAL A 81 -1.53 11.17 -6.95
N LEU A 82 -1.51 9.87 -7.26
CA LEU A 82 -0.32 9.17 -7.76
C LEU A 82 -0.41 8.86 -9.27
N SER A 83 -1.60 8.92 -9.89
CA SER A 83 -1.74 8.58 -11.31
C SER A 83 -2.50 9.62 -12.12
N VAL A 84 -3.79 9.85 -11.86
CA VAL A 84 -4.66 10.68 -12.73
C VAL A 84 -4.22 12.15 -12.73
N LEU A 85 -4.09 12.77 -11.54
CA LEU A 85 -3.71 14.17 -11.43
C LEU A 85 -2.26 14.44 -11.85
N PRO A 86 -1.26 13.61 -11.51
CA PRO A 86 0.07 13.73 -12.09
C PRO A 86 0.08 13.69 -13.61
N ALA A 87 -0.67 12.78 -14.25
CA ALA A 87 -0.75 12.72 -15.70
C ALA A 87 -1.43 13.96 -16.31
N LEU A 88 -2.44 14.50 -15.62
CA LEU A 88 -3.12 15.72 -16.03
C LEU A 88 -2.20 16.96 -15.92
N ILE A 89 -1.39 17.05 -14.87
CA ILE A 89 -0.51 18.18 -14.59
C ILE A 89 0.75 18.15 -15.47
N SER A 90 1.42 17.00 -15.59
CA SER A 90 2.68 16.88 -16.34
C SER A 90 2.47 16.67 -17.84
N GLY A 91 1.27 16.27 -18.27
CA GLY A 91 0.98 15.88 -19.64
C GLY A 91 1.53 14.51 -20.04
N CYS A 92 2.06 13.72 -19.10
CA CYS A 92 2.54 12.37 -19.38
C CYS A 92 1.38 11.44 -19.78
N LYS A 93 1.70 10.32 -20.43
CA LYS A 93 0.69 9.32 -20.77
C LYS A 93 0.26 8.57 -19.52
N LEU A 94 -1.02 8.27 -19.41
CA LEU A 94 -1.58 7.40 -18.39
C LEU A 94 -2.46 6.33 -19.02
N LYS A 95 -2.21 5.07 -18.66
CA LYS A 95 -3.12 3.95 -18.91
C LYS A 95 -3.64 3.40 -17.60
N VAL A 96 -4.96 3.22 -17.53
CA VAL A 96 -5.63 2.67 -16.35
C VAL A 96 -6.36 1.39 -16.73
N ARG A 97 -6.07 0.32 -15.99
CA ARG A 97 -6.78 -0.96 -16.06
C ARG A 97 -7.01 -1.55 -14.68
N ALA A 98 -7.99 -2.42 -14.57
CA ALA A 98 -8.16 -3.28 -13.40
C ALA A 98 -7.02 -4.30 -13.31
N PHE A 99 -6.63 -4.65 -12.08
CA PHE A 99 -5.57 -5.63 -11.86
C PHE A 99 -5.96 -7.01 -12.40
N ASN A 100 -5.09 -7.55 -13.27
CA ASN A 100 -5.14 -8.91 -13.74
C ASN A 100 -3.71 -9.50 -13.70
N PRO A 101 -3.45 -10.56 -12.91
CA PRO A 101 -2.10 -11.10 -12.75
C PRO A 101 -1.53 -11.74 -14.03
N TYR A 102 -2.37 -12.12 -14.99
CA TYR A 102 -1.93 -12.81 -16.20
C TYR A 102 -1.35 -11.87 -17.25
N ASP A 103 -1.81 -10.64 -17.31
CA ASP A 103 -1.38 -9.64 -18.29
C ASP A 103 -0.66 -8.44 -17.68
N TYR A 104 -0.61 -8.31 -16.36
CA TYR A 104 -0.02 -7.19 -15.66
C TYR A 104 1.39 -6.83 -16.17
N LEU A 105 2.29 -7.80 -16.25
CA LEU A 105 3.67 -7.57 -16.69
C LEU A 105 3.75 -7.20 -18.18
N ASP A 106 2.87 -7.75 -19.00
CA ASP A 106 2.80 -7.39 -20.42
C ASP A 106 2.31 -5.95 -20.62
N GLU A 107 1.37 -5.52 -19.78
CA GLU A 107 0.81 -4.17 -19.83
C GLU A 107 1.79 -3.09 -19.38
N ILE A 108 2.64 -3.37 -18.38
CA ILE A 108 3.60 -2.40 -17.87
C ILE A 108 4.92 -2.36 -18.64
N LYS A 109 5.19 -3.30 -19.55
CA LYS A 109 6.51 -3.47 -20.20
C LYS A 109 7.04 -2.22 -20.92
N GLU A 110 6.16 -1.32 -21.36
CA GLU A 110 6.52 -0.06 -22.05
C GLU A 110 6.36 1.16 -21.12
N ALA A 111 5.96 0.95 -19.86
CA ALA A 111 5.81 2.04 -18.92
C ALA A 111 7.15 2.57 -18.44
N THR A 112 7.24 3.88 -18.22
CA THR A 112 8.34 4.47 -17.46
C THR A 112 8.07 4.40 -15.95
N HIS A 113 6.80 4.34 -15.56
CA HIS A 113 6.37 4.28 -14.15
C HIS A 113 5.22 3.30 -13.96
N ALA A 114 5.33 2.45 -12.93
CA ALA A 114 4.28 1.50 -12.55
C ALA A 114 4.18 1.35 -11.02
N PHE A 115 3.02 0.86 -10.55
CA PHE A 115 2.73 0.65 -9.14
C PHE A 115 2.64 -0.85 -8.84
N ILE A 116 3.55 -1.38 -8.02
CA ILE A 116 3.49 -2.77 -7.58
C ILE A 116 3.17 -2.79 -6.09
N LEU A 117 1.88 -2.84 -5.75
CA LEU A 117 1.46 -2.92 -4.35
C LEU A 117 1.88 -4.26 -3.71
N PRO A 118 2.03 -4.34 -2.37
CA PRO A 118 2.47 -5.56 -1.68
C PRO A 118 1.69 -6.81 -2.06
N ALA A 119 0.36 -6.72 -2.15
CA ALA A 119 -0.47 -7.85 -2.57
C ALA A 119 -0.25 -8.26 -4.04
N VAL A 120 -0.01 -7.29 -4.92
CA VAL A 120 0.30 -7.52 -6.34
C VAL A 120 1.66 -8.22 -6.47
N TYR A 121 2.68 -7.71 -5.78
CA TYR A 121 4.02 -8.32 -5.76
C TYR A 121 3.98 -9.80 -5.37
N ARG A 122 3.29 -10.13 -4.25
CA ARG A 122 3.19 -11.52 -3.78
C ARG A 122 2.55 -12.46 -4.82
N VAL A 123 1.62 -11.96 -5.62
CA VAL A 123 1.00 -12.73 -6.71
C VAL A 123 1.97 -12.87 -7.88
N LEU A 124 2.56 -11.75 -8.34
CA LEU A 124 3.45 -11.73 -9.49
C LEU A 124 4.71 -12.56 -9.27
N LYS A 125 5.31 -12.49 -8.08
CA LYS A 125 6.52 -13.25 -7.71
C LYS A 125 6.36 -14.77 -7.88
N LYS A 126 5.14 -15.29 -7.84
CA LYS A 126 4.81 -16.70 -8.05
C LYS A 126 4.66 -17.08 -9.53
N THR A 127 4.72 -16.12 -10.44
CA THR A 127 4.58 -16.37 -11.88
C THR A 127 5.92 -16.59 -12.54
N THR A 128 5.97 -17.45 -13.57
CA THR A 128 7.20 -17.65 -14.37
C THR A 128 7.61 -16.39 -15.11
N LYS A 129 6.65 -15.54 -15.51
CA LYS A 129 6.93 -14.24 -16.15
C LYS A 129 7.73 -13.30 -15.25
N TRP A 130 7.52 -13.31 -13.93
CA TRP A 130 8.27 -12.47 -12.99
C TRP A 130 9.78 -12.75 -13.03
N ILE A 131 10.17 -14.02 -13.17
CA ILE A 131 11.58 -14.44 -13.15
C ILE A 131 12.35 -13.78 -14.27
N THR A 132 11.76 -13.69 -15.46
CA THR A 132 12.40 -13.18 -16.69
C THR A 132 12.04 -11.75 -17.02
N PHE A 133 11.15 -11.11 -16.26
CA PHE A 133 10.74 -9.74 -16.54
C PHE A 133 11.88 -8.77 -16.28
N ASN A 134 12.04 -7.82 -17.20
CA ASN A 134 13.05 -6.78 -17.14
C ASN A 134 12.39 -5.42 -16.91
N PHE A 135 12.78 -4.75 -15.82
CA PHE A 135 12.29 -3.42 -15.45
C PHE A 135 13.18 -2.27 -15.98
N THR A 136 14.09 -2.54 -16.92
CA THR A 136 15.00 -1.51 -17.45
C THR A 136 14.22 -0.27 -17.92
N GLY A 137 14.64 0.89 -17.45
CA GLY A 137 14.00 2.17 -17.77
C GLY A 137 12.78 2.52 -16.91
N MET A 138 12.41 1.68 -15.94
CA MET A 138 11.20 1.88 -15.16
C MET A 138 11.50 2.39 -13.75
N THR A 139 10.64 3.26 -13.24
CA THR A 139 10.50 3.58 -11.81
C THR A 139 9.31 2.79 -11.25
N ILE A 140 9.53 2.08 -10.15
CA ILE A 140 8.50 1.28 -9.49
C ILE A 140 8.14 1.91 -8.15
N SER A 141 6.85 2.09 -7.91
CA SER A 141 6.33 2.61 -6.64
C SER A 141 5.53 1.54 -5.89
N CYS A 142 5.77 1.40 -4.58
CA CYS A 142 5.11 0.44 -3.71
C CYS A 142 4.66 1.08 -2.39
N GLY A 143 3.50 0.72 -1.88
CA GLY A 143 2.96 1.22 -0.62
C GLY A 143 1.54 0.72 -0.35
N ALA A 144 0.76 1.49 0.39
CA ALA A 144 -0.62 1.19 0.81
C ALA A 144 -0.77 0.07 1.85
N ASP A 145 0.27 -0.72 2.10
CA ASP A 145 0.37 -1.74 3.15
C ASP A 145 1.85 -1.91 3.52
N ILE A 146 2.16 -2.78 4.50
CA ILE A 146 3.54 -3.12 4.83
C ILE A 146 4.23 -3.70 3.60
N VAL A 147 5.29 -3.03 3.18
CA VAL A 147 6.06 -3.41 1.98
C VAL A 147 6.84 -4.70 2.25
N PRO A 148 6.76 -5.72 1.38
CA PRO A 148 7.52 -6.96 1.50
C PRO A 148 9.02 -6.70 1.52
N GLU A 149 9.72 -7.43 2.37
CA GLU A 149 11.18 -7.34 2.44
C GLU A 149 11.83 -7.83 1.14
N GLY A 150 12.84 -7.10 0.68
CA GLY A 150 13.59 -7.44 -0.53
C GLY A 150 12.89 -7.09 -1.84
N ILE A 151 11.68 -6.52 -1.85
CA ILE A 151 11.03 -6.08 -3.12
C ILE A 151 11.86 -5.02 -3.83
N LYS A 152 12.47 -4.10 -3.07
CA LYS A 152 13.33 -3.04 -3.62
C LYS A 152 14.52 -3.66 -4.37
N ASP A 153 15.23 -4.57 -3.72
CA ASP A 153 16.38 -5.24 -4.32
C ASP A 153 15.98 -6.14 -5.50
N ASP A 154 14.83 -6.81 -5.41
CA ASP A 154 14.32 -7.67 -6.49
C ASP A 154 14.05 -6.84 -7.77
N VAL A 155 13.32 -5.73 -7.68
CA VAL A 155 13.03 -4.92 -8.87
C VAL A 155 14.25 -4.15 -9.39
N LEU A 156 15.12 -3.66 -8.49
CA LEU A 156 16.37 -2.99 -8.88
C LEU A 156 17.34 -3.96 -9.57
N SER A 157 17.50 -5.18 -9.06
CA SER A 157 18.34 -6.22 -9.68
C SER A 157 17.83 -6.63 -11.06
N LYS A 158 16.55 -6.44 -11.34
CA LYS A 158 15.90 -6.66 -12.65
C LYS A 158 15.92 -5.43 -13.56
N GLY A 159 16.70 -4.40 -13.22
CA GLY A 159 16.95 -3.24 -14.07
C GLY A 159 16.08 -2.02 -13.83
N ALA A 160 15.22 -1.99 -12.82
CA ALA A 160 14.49 -0.78 -12.47
C ALA A 160 15.49 0.36 -12.15
N ILE A 161 15.19 1.57 -12.64
CA ILE A 161 16.02 2.76 -12.39
C ILE A 161 15.87 3.19 -10.94
N LYS A 162 14.63 3.07 -10.40
CA LYS A 162 14.29 3.58 -9.08
C LYS A 162 13.16 2.77 -8.44
N PHE A 163 13.20 2.67 -7.12
CA PHE A 163 12.10 2.15 -6.32
C PHE A 163 11.65 3.23 -5.35
N HIS A 164 10.36 3.54 -5.36
CA HIS A 164 9.76 4.48 -4.44
C HIS A 164 8.89 3.77 -3.41
N HIS A 165 9.14 4.03 -2.14
CA HIS A 165 8.21 3.73 -1.07
C HIS A 165 7.17 4.83 -0.94
N LEU A 166 5.90 4.46 -0.90
CA LEU A 166 4.77 5.37 -0.75
C LEU A 166 4.17 5.22 0.64
N TYR A 167 4.12 6.32 1.39
CA TYR A 167 3.44 6.38 2.68
C TYR A 167 2.25 7.35 2.62
N GLY A 168 1.12 6.94 3.21
CA GLY A 168 -0.07 7.77 3.34
C GLY A 168 -1.32 6.98 3.72
N SER A 169 -2.38 7.71 3.94
CA SER A 169 -3.71 7.17 4.27
C SER A 169 -4.77 7.98 3.53
N THR A 170 -6.04 7.60 3.69
CA THR A 170 -7.13 8.40 3.12
C THR A 170 -7.15 9.81 3.71
N GLU A 171 -6.76 9.96 4.96
CA GLU A 171 -6.76 11.24 5.69
C GLU A 171 -5.54 12.11 5.37
N VAL A 172 -4.42 11.48 5.07
CA VAL A 172 -3.18 12.13 4.64
C VAL A 172 -2.75 11.52 3.31
N PRO A 173 -3.13 12.14 2.19
CA PRO A 173 -2.87 11.59 0.85
C PRO A 173 -1.41 11.19 0.66
N PRO A 174 -1.15 10.06 -0.03
CA PRO A 174 0.17 9.47 -0.09
C PRO A 174 1.20 10.31 -0.84
N ALA A 175 2.41 10.31 -0.31
CA ALA A 175 3.61 10.84 -0.92
C ALA A 175 4.74 9.81 -0.90
N ILE A 176 5.80 10.12 -1.65
CA ILE A 176 7.03 9.34 -1.63
C ILE A 176 7.72 9.50 -0.27
N SER A 177 8.17 8.38 0.28
CA SER A 177 8.82 8.28 1.58
C SER A 177 10.02 7.33 1.48
N ASP A 178 10.97 7.68 0.63
CA ASP A 178 12.13 6.85 0.35
C ASP A 178 13.11 6.81 1.53
N SER A 179 13.60 5.62 1.84
CA SER A 179 14.64 5.37 2.81
C SER A 179 15.49 4.17 2.41
N GLU A 180 16.54 3.88 3.18
CA GLU A 180 17.38 2.70 2.97
C GLU A 180 16.58 1.40 3.21
N ASP A 181 15.80 1.38 4.30
CA ASP A 181 14.94 0.25 4.66
C ASP A 181 13.51 0.42 4.12
N GLU A 182 12.92 -0.66 3.61
CA GLU A 182 11.49 -0.69 3.32
C GLU A 182 10.69 -0.49 4.61
N ASN A 183 9.55 0.19 4.49
CA ASN A 183 8.64 0.56 5.58
C ASN A 183 9.19 1.60 6.58
N GLN A 184 10.40 2.08 6.44
CA GLN A 184 10.88 3.22 7.19
C GLN A 184 10.26 4.49 6.59
N ILE A 185 9.69 5.35 7.44
CA ILE A 185 9.22 6.67 7.01
C ILE A 185 10.44 7.55 6.86
N GLY A 186 10.72 7.90 5.61
CA GLY A 186 12.05 8.18 5.18
C GLY A 186 12.62 9.54 5.52
N GLN A 187 13.91 9.56 5.39
CA GLN A 187 14.72 10.78 5.34
C GLN A 187 14.36 11.67 4.14
N ASN A 188 13.74 11.08 3.10
CA ASN A 188 13.30 11.73 1.89
C ASN A 188 11.77 11.87 1.81
N LEU A 189 11.09 11.90 2.94
CA LEU A 189 9.70 12.33 3.00
C LEU A 189 9.59 13.76 2.47
N SER A 190 8.53 14.06 1.71
CA SER A 190 8.31 15.42 1.21
C SER A 190 8.50 16.46 2.33
N PRO A 191 9.26 17.55 2.10
CA PRO A 191 9.41 18.63 3.07
C PRO A 191 8.09 19.35 3.36
N LEU A 192 7.03 19.07 2.58
CA LEU A 192 5.68 19.58 2.80
C LEU A 192 4.88 18.72 3.80
N ILE A 193 5.46 17.60 4.27
CA ILE A 193 4.86 16.74 5.29
C ILE A 193 5.54 16.95 6.62
N GLU A 194 4.74 17.27 7.62
CA GLU A 194 5.17 17.36 9.02
C GLU A 194 4.76 16.08 9.76
N HIS A 195 5.62 15.59 10.65
CA HIS A 195 5.31 14.43 11.48
C HIS A 195 5.97 14.51 12.86
N TYR A 196 5.39 13.79 13.81
CA TYR A 196 6.00 13.49 15.11
C TYR A 196 5.51 12.14 15.63
N VAL A 197 6.19 11.61 16.64
CA VAL A 197 5.83 10.34 17.28
C VAL A 197 5.48 10.59 18.75
N GLU A 198 4.35 10.04 19.18
CA GLU A 198 3.92 10.05 20.59
C GLU A 198 3.50 8.63 20.97
N GLU A 199 4.03 8.10 22.07
CA GLU A 199 3.79 6.72 22.53
C GLU A 199 3.97 5.66 21.43
N LYS A 200 4.98 5.84 20.58
CA LYS A 200 5.27 5.02 19.39
C LYS A 200 4.23 5.11 18.26
N GLU A 201 3.21 5.93 18.39
CA GLU A 201 2.23 6.19 17.32
C GLU A 201 2.67 7.40 16.50
N LEU A 202 2.54 7.26 15.17
CA LEU A 202 2.88 8.32 14.24
C LEU A 202 1.72 9.29 14.06
N PHE A 203 2.02 10.56 14.18
CA PHE A 203 1.15 11.69 13.82
C PHE A 203 1.72 12.39 12.60
N VAL A 204 0.88 12.68 11.61
CA VAL A 204 1.31 13.19 10.31
C VAL A 204 0.29 14.16 9.72
N LYS A 205 0.76 15.16 8.99
CA LYS A 205 -0.07 16.06 8.18
C LYS A 205 0.70 16.61 6.99
N TRP A 206 -0.01 17.04 5.95
CA TRP A 206 0.51 18.01 5.00
C TRP A 206 0.53 19.39 5.63
N ASN A 207 1.54 20.22 5.34
CA ASN A 207 1.72 21.55 5.94
C ASN A 207 0.51 22.48 5.77
N ILE A 208 -0.29 22.29 4.70
CA ILE A 208 -1.54 23.02 4.45
C ILE A 208 -2.71 22.53 5.33
N GLN A 209 -2.61 21.36 5.97
CA GLN A 209 -3.64 20.86 6.86
C GLN A 209 -3.54 21.50 8.25
N ASN A 210 -4.68 21.88 8.82
CA ASN A 210 -4.72 22.62 10.09
C ASN A 210 -4.34 21.78 11.32
N GLN A 211 -4.42 20.44 11.22
CA GLN A 211 -4.18 19.56 12.37
C GLN A 211 -3.45 18.29 11.95
N PHE A 212 -2.68 17.76 12.88
CA PHE A 212 -2.08 16.45 12.72
C PHE A 212 -3.15 15.36 12.74
N TRP A 213 -2.97 14.41 11.85
CA TRP A 213 -3.75 13.19 11.81
C TRP A 213 -3.03 12.11 12.62
N GLN A 214 -3.74 11.56 13.60
CA GLN A 214 -3.30 10.37 14.32
C GLN A 214 -3.42 9.16 13.38
N SER A 215 -2.30 8.70 12.83
CA SER A 215 -2.30 7.70 11.76
C SER A 215 -2.78 6.33 12.21
N GLY A 216 -2.61 6.00 13.49
CA GLY A 216 -2.78 4.68 14.06
C GLY A 216 -1.64 3.73 13.69
N ASP A 217 -0.61 4.18 12.99
CA ASP A 217 0.57 3.40 12.68
C ASP A 217 1.55 3.44 13.85
N ILE A 218 2.03 2.27 14.26
CA ILE A 218 3.06 2.13 15.29
C ILE A 218 4.41 2.06 14.59
N VAL A 219 5.33 2.89 15.05
CA VAL A 219 6.70 2.95 14.55
C VAL A 219 7.71 2.56 15.64
N ASN A 220 8.85 2.03 15.21
CA ASN A 220 10.00 1.83 16.09
C ASN A 220 10.89 3.08 16.14
N ASP A 221 12.00 3.01 16.88
CA ASP A 221 12.93 4.14 17.09
C ASP A 221 13.58 4.64 15.78
N ASN A 222 13.59 3.82 14.73
CA ASN A 222 14.07 4.17 13.39
C ASN A 222 12.94 4.65 12.46
N LEU A 223 11.77 4.99 13.00
CA LEU A 223 10.58 5.37 12.22
C LEU A 223 10.09 4.30 11.22
N LYS A 224 10.44 3.04 11.45
CA LYS A 224 9.92 1.93 10.65
C LYS A 224 8.51 1.56 11.13
N VAL A 225 7.55 1.52 10.21
CA VAL A 225 6.19 1.08 10.52
C VAL A 225 6.21 -0.41 10.83
N VAL A 226 5.81 -0.78 12.05
CA VAL A 226 5.80 -2.16 12.53
C VAL A 226 4.40 -2.75 12.67
N GLY A 227 3.36 -1.91 12.58
CA GLY A 227 1.98 -2.36 12.62
C GLY A 227 0.99 -1.25 12.92
N ARG A 228 -0.21 -1.63 13.29
CA ARG A 228 -1.30 -0.69 13.60
C ARG A 228 -1.79 -0.81 15.03
N LYS A 229 -1.96 0.32 15.73
CA LYS A 229 -2.45 0.41 17.12
C LYS A 229 -3.74 -0.39 17.35
N LYS A 230 -4.71 -0.27 16.44
CA LYS A 230 -6.00 -0.98 16.50
C LYS A 230 -5.89 -2.50 16.29
N ASN A 231 -4.79 -2.98 15.77
CA ASN A 231 -4.56 -4.40 15.47
C ASN A 231 -3.73 -5.09 16.55
N ILE A 232 -3.20 -4.32 17.52
CA ILE A 232 -2.46 -4.90 18.65
C ILE A 232 -3.34 -5.95 19.34
N LEU A 233 -2.83 -7.15 19.42
CA LEU A 233 -3.46 -8.24 20.15
C LEU A 233 -2.93 -8.24 21.57
N ALA A 234 -3.85 -8.29 22.55
CA ALA A 234 -3.51 -8.40 23.97
C ALA A 234 -3.80 -9.82 24.44
N LEU A 235 -2.80 -10.49 25.01
CA LEU A 235 -2.95 -11.81 25.63
C LEU A 235 -1.94 -11.95 26.77
N ASN A 236 -2.39 -12.42 27.96
CA ASN A 236 -1.51 -12.72 29.09
C ASN A 236 -0.50 -11.60 29.43
N CYS A 237 -0.95 -10.35 29.47
CA CYS A 237 -0.12 -9.15 29.68
C CYS A 237 0.89 -8.83 28.56
N SER A 238 0.95 -9.63 27.50
CA SER A 238 1.76 -9.36 26.32
C SER A 238 0.97 -8.61 25.25
N ARG A 239 1.65 -7.68 24.53
CA ARG A 239 1.11 -6.98 23.37
C ARG A 239 1.80 -7.48 22.12
N ILE A 240 1.02 -8.02 21.18
CA ILE A 240 1.52 -8.62 19.94
C ILE A 240 1.14 -7.72 18.77
N GLN A 241 2.09 -7.38 17.94
CA GLN A 241 1.85 -6.76 16.63
C GLN A 241 1.67 -7.85 15.59
N PRO A 242 0.44 -8.17 15.18
CA PRO A 242 0.19 -9.30 14.30
C PRO A 242 0.84 -9.13 12.93
N GLU A 243 0.91 -7.90 12.44
CA GLU A 243 1.46 -7.60 11.12
C GLU A 243 2.93 -8.00 11.00
N THR A 244 3.72 -7.88 12.06
CA THR A 244 5.13 -8.30 12.06
C THR A 244 5.26 -9.80 11.84
N ILE A 245 4.45 -10.60 12.54
CA ILE A 245 4.45 -12.05 12.42
C ILE A 245 3.86 -12.48 11.07
N GLU A 246 2.75 -11.87 10.66
CA GLU A 246 2.11 -12.14 9.38
C GLU A 246 3.05 -11.85 8.21
N LYS A 247 3.77 -10.71 8.26
CA LYS A 247 4.79 -10.39 7.26
C LYS A 247 5.88 -11.45 7.20
N TYR A 248 6.43 -11.83 8.36
CA TYR A 248 7.48 -12.84 8.42
C TYR A 248 7.03 -14.18 7.82
N ILE A 249 5.81 -14.62 8.10
CA ILE A 249 5.24 -15.84 7.51
C ILE A 249 5.09 -15.69 5.99
N LEU A 250 4.56 -14.57 5.53
CA LEU A 250 4.35 -14.32 4.09
C LEU A 250 5.68 -14.26 3.32
N ASP A 251 6.74 -13.76 3.94
CA ASP A 251 8.05 -13.61 3.30
C ASP A 251 8.85 -14.93 3.28
N ASN A 252 8.56 -15.87 4.21
CA ASN A 252 9.29 -17.14 4.37
C ASN A 252 8.49 -18.40 3.96
N THR A 253 7.29 -18.25 3.41
CA THR A 253 6.43 -19.38 3.01
C THR A 253 5.69 -19.10 1.69
N ASN A 254 5.01 -20.14 1.17
CA ASN A 254 4.11 -20.03 0.01
C ASN A 254 2.66 -19.65 0.40
N VAL A 255 2.42 -19.22 1.62
CA VAL A 255 1.14 -18.69 2.07
C VAL A 255 0.74 -17.49 1.20
N ASN A 256 -0.51 -17.43 0.76
CA ASN A 256 -1.00 -16.29 -0.01
C ASN A 256 -1.40 -15.14 0.89
N ARG A 257 -2.10 -15.45 1.99
CA ARG A 257 -2.50 -14.51 3.04
C ARG A 257 -2.51 -15.22 4.38
N CYS A 258 -2.21 -14.50 5.44
CA CYS A 258 -2.42 -14.99 6.80
C CYS A 258 -2.95 -13.88 7.71
N MET A 259 -3.59 -14.30 8.79
CA MET A 259 -4.18 -13.41 9.79
C MET A 259 -3.98 -14.00 11.18
N LEU A 260 -3.20 -13.29 11.99
CA LEU A 260 -3.07 -13.60 13.42
C LEU A 260 -4.18 -12.88 14.22
N THR A 261 -4.80 -13.58 15.13
CA THR A 261 -5.87 -13.03 15.99
C THR A 261 -5.94 -13.75 17.32
N VAL A 262 -6.59 -13.12 18.29
CA VAL A 262 -6.93 -13.77 19.59
C VAL A 262 -8.41 -14.12 19.60
N LYS A 263 -8.73 -15.36 19.95
CA LYS A 263 -10.08 -15.87 20.07
C LYS A 263 -10.18 -16.82 21.25
N LYS A 264 -11.07 -16.52 22.21
CA LYS A 264 -11.23 -17.31 23.45
C LYS A 264 -9.89 -17.52 24.18
N ASP A 265 -9.17 -16.44 24.42
CA ASP A 265 -7.86 -16.40 25.10
C ASP A 265 -6.79 -17.32 24.49
N LYS A 266 -6.90 -17.55 23.19
CA LYS A 266 -5.93 -18.33 22.40
C LYS A 266 -5.52 -17.55 21.18
N VAL A 267 -4.23 -17.64 20.79
CA VAL A 267 -3.71 -17.07 19.55
C VAL A 267 -4.01 -18.03 18.40
N TRP A 268 -4.62 -17.51 17.36
CA TRP A 268 -4.94 -18.23 16.14
C TRP A 268 -4.26 -17.60 14.94
N LEU A 269 -3.63 -18.41 14.14
CA LEU A 269 -3.17 -18.04 12.81
C LEU A 269 -4.06 -18.75 11.77
N TYR A 270 -4.82 -17.95 11.03
CA TYR A 270 -5.53 -18.42 9.83
C TYR A 270 -4.68 -18.09 8.60
N TYR A 271 -4.63 -19.02 7.63
CA TYR A 271 -3.94 -18.77 6.37
C TYR A 271 -4.66 -19.41 5.19
N ASP A 272 -4.44 -18.85 4.00
CA ASP A 272 -4.80 -19.45 2.71
C ASP A 272 -3.55 -19.66 1.83
N GLY A 273 -3.64 -20.58 0.88
CA GLY A 273 -2.52 -20.96 0.02
C GLY A 273 -2.15 -22.44 0.16
N ASP A 274 -1.10 -22.85 -0.54
CA ASP A 274 -0.70 -24.26 -0.66
C ASP A 274 0.46 -24.67 0.26
N GLU A 275 0.71 -23.88 1.31
CA GLU A 275 1.76 -24.19 2.29
C GLU A 275 1.38 -25.38 3.17
N ASP A 276 2.35 -26.24 3.48
CA ASP A 276 2.15 -27.28 4.49
C ASP A 276 2.01 -26.65 5.88
N GLN A 277 0.96 -27.04 6.59
CA GLN A 277 0.70 -26.52 7.93
C GLN A 277 1.88 -26.77 8.91
N LYS A 278 2.73 -27.77 8.66
CA LYS A 278 3.87 -28.10 9.51
C LYS A 278 5.04 -27.11 9.40
N THR A 279 5.13 -26.36 8.30
CA THR A 279 6.21 -25.37 8.09
C THR A 279 6.01 -24.08 8.88
N ILE A 280 4.78 -23.77 9.25
CA ILE A 280 4.40 -22.49 9.87
C ILE A 280 4.72 -22.42 11.37
N PRO A 281 4.51 -23.47 12.21
CA PRO A 281 4.73 -23.40 13.66
C PRO A 281 6.13 -22.94 14.07
N PRO A 282 7.22 -23.46 13.48
CA PRO A 282 8.57 -23.01 13.82
C PRO A 282 8.74 -21.50 13.63
N LEU A 283 8.22 -20.95 12.53
CA LEU A 283 8.31 -19.51 12.20
C LEU A 283 7.55 -18.63 13.20
N VAL A 284 6.37 -19.08 13.62
CA VAL A 284 5.56 -18.34 14.62
C VAL A 284 6.19 -18.40 16.00
N ASN A 285 6.78 -19.54 16.38
CA ASN A 285 7.40 -19.76 17.69
C ASN A 285 8.67 -18.91 17.88
N GLU A 286 9.33 -18.45 16.83
CA GLU A 286 10.42 -17.49 16.93
C GLU A 286 9.98 -16.15 17.52
N TRP A 287 8.75 -15.74 17.21
CA TRP A 287 8.18 -14.47 17.61
C TRP A 287 7.31 -14.56 18.86
N TYR A 288 6.72 -15.71 19.13
CA TYR A 288 5.75 -15.88 20.20
C TYR A 288 5.99 -17.19 20.97
N LYS A 289 6.71 -17.06 22.10
CA LYS A 289 7.15 -18.18 22.93
C LYS A 289 6.21 -18.49 24.11
N ASP A 290 5.34 -17.51 24.46
CA ASP A 290 4.60 -17.53 25.74
C ASP A 290 3.31 -18.37 25.71
N SER A 291 2.82 -18.76 24.55
CA SER A 291 1.62 -19.57 24.41
C SER A 291 1.56 -20.30 23.06
N PRO A 292 0.94 -21.47 23.00
CA PRO A 292 0.77 -22.16 21.73
C PRO A 292 -0.10 -21.37 20.75
N VAL A 293 0.36 -21.27 19.51
CA VAL A 293 -0.42 -20.69 18.41
C VAL A 293 -1.16 -21.81 17.69
N TYR A 294 -2.49 -21.67 17.62
CA TYR A 294 -3.34 -22.60 16.88
C TYR A 294 -3.36 -22.20 15.42
N ILE A 295 -3.00 -23.12 14.52
CA ILE A 295 -2.86 -22.86 13.09
C ILE A 295 -4.00 -23.53 12.35
N LYS A 296 -4.67 -22.80 11.47
CA LYS A 296 -5.78 -23.31 10.66
C LYS A 296 -5.69 -22.80 9.22
N ARG A 297 -5.59 -23.74 8.28
CA ARG A 297 -5.79 -23.44 6.87
C ARG A 297 -7.27 -23.16 6.60
N VAL A 298 -7.53 -22.14 5.81
CA VAL A 298 -8.88 -21.77 5.33
C VAL A 298 -8.87 -21.70 3.81
N GLU A 299 -10.04 -21.80 3.19
CA GLU A 299 -10.15 -21.74 1.73
C GLU A 299 -9.68 -20.36 1.22
N LYS A 300 -10.11 -19.28 1.88
CA LYS A 300 -9.71 -17.91 1.52
C LYS A 300 -9.81 -16.97 2.72
N ILE A 301 -8.76 -16.17 2.92
CA ILE A 301 -8.80 -15.06 3.87
C ILE A 301 -9.65 -13.92 3.30
N LYS A 302 -10.65 -13.46 4.07
CA LYS A 302 -11.57 -12.40 3.65
C LYS A 302 -10.86 -11.05 3.58
N VAL A 303 -11.06 -10.36 2.47
CA VAL A 303 -10.51 -9.02 2.22
C VAL A 303 -11.62 -8.04 1.85
N ASN A 304 -11.40 -6.77 2.10
CA ASN A 304 -12.29 -5.69 1.65
C ASN A 304 -12.02 -5.33 0.17
N LYS A 305 -12.76 -4.36 -0.36
CA LYS A 305 -12.60 -3.85 -1.74
C LYS A 305 -11.20 -3.30 -2.04
N MET A 306 -10.45 -2.93 -1.01
CA MET A 306 -9.06 -2.45 -1.09
C MET A 306 -8.03 -3.58 -0.93
N ASN A 307 -8.46 -4.85 -1.00
CA ASN A 307 -7.64 -6.05 -0.78
C ASN A 307 -6.96 -6.13 0.60
N LYS A 308 -7.46 -5.39 1.60
CA LYS A 308 -6.96 -5.44 2.98
C LYS A 308 -7.74 -6.50 3.78
N ILE A 309 -7.03 -7.24 4.63
CA ILE A 309 -7.61 -8.31 5.47
C ILE A 309 -8.70 -7.73 6.38
N ILE A 310 -9.86 -8.40 6.42
CA ILE A 310 -10.96 -8.08 7.32
C ILE A 310 -10.73 -8.85 8.63
N ARG A 311 -10.07 -8.21 9.61
CA ARG A 311 -9.69 -8.87 10.88
C ARG A 311 -10.87 -9.31 11.74
N ALA A 312 -12.03 -8.69 11.59
CA ALA A 312 -13.27 -9.10 12.26
C ALA A 312 -13.95 -10.33 11.60
N ALA A 313 -13.41 -10.86 10.51
CA ALA A 313 -13.98 -12.03 9.87
C ALA A 313 -13.88 -13.28 10.74
N THR A 314 -14.93 -14.09 10.73
CA THR A 314 -14.97 -15.37 11.46
C THR A 314 -14.58 -16.50 10.51
N TYR A 315 -13.71 -17.40 10.97
CA TYR A 315 -13.21 -18.59 10.24
C TYR A 315 -13.44 -19.87 11.03
#